data_563da1c7737f8e1bb3eefef6238ffe45
#
_entry.id   563da1c7737f8e1bb3eefef6238ffe45
#
_cell.length_a   1.000
_cell.length_b   1.000
_cell.length_c   1.000
_cell.angle_alpha   90.00
_cell.angle_beta   90.00
_cell.angle_gamma   90.00
#
_symmetry.space_group_name_H-M   'P 1'
#
loop_
_entity.id
_entity.type
_entity.pdbx_description
1 polymer ?
#
loop_
_entity_poly.entity_id
_entity_poly.type
_entity_poly.pdbx_seq_one_letter_code
_entity_poly.pdbx_strand_id
1 'polypeptide(L)'
;MNNKQGKVWVILMIILVIIVSCFLAGYLYIKSKFDKMTQKPLDESDLGIEVQEPEREEIKKTNVDNLIKFVIFGSDSRDTENAYAGRSDTIIIVVINNVQKSINLISIPRDTYVNVPGYGMTKINHAYAYGQEQLSIKTINSNFGLDITQYMTIDFSGLVNSIDRVGGVEVTLDQDEVNFINARVSAENKIASAGLVNLNGTQALVHSRNRYVGNDFTRASRQRAILISLLNKIAKKDVNEILSLSDEVLVNITTNMDINKYKDMFIEVAGDRQEYLKNINSVQIPSTEYGYDSMIEGIYYFGFDMNRAKEDFNKYYYGI
;
A
#
# COMPACT_ATOMS: atom_id res chain seq x y z
N MET A 1 3.73 -21.14 -18.71
CA MET A 1 2.67 -20.12 -18.51
C MET A 1 3.03 -19.28 -17.31
N ASN A 2 3.02 -17.98 -17.48
CA ASN A 2 3.77 -16.94 -16.77
C ASN A 2 3.68 -16.90 -15.24
N ASN A 3 4.80 -17.20 -14.60
CA ASN A 3 5.04 -17.16 -13.14
C ASN A 3 5.39 -15.74 -12.62
N LYS A 4 5.13 -14.66 -13.40
CA LYS A 4 5.64 -13.31 -13.12
C LYS A 4 4.69 -12.39 -12.33
N GLN A 5 3.42 -12.70 -12.21
CA GLN A 5 2.40 -11.74 -11.74
C GLN A 5 2.10 -11.74 -10.24
N GLY A 6 2.75 -12.55 -9.48
CA GLY A 6 2.43 -12.73 -8.05
C GLY A 6 3.33 -12.00 -7.06
N LYS A 7 4.34 -11.26 -7.49
CA LYS A 7 5.45 -10.82 -6.62
C LYS A 7 5.27 -9.48 -5.88
N VAL A 8 4.20 -8.75 -6.08
CA VAL A 8 4.09 -7.33 -5.78
C VAL A 8 3.68 -6.94 -4.33
N TRP A 9 3.19 -7.84 -3.55
CA TRP A 9 2.25 -7.48 -2.50
C TRP A 9 2.76 -7.33 -1.07
N VAL A 10 3.89 -7.84 -0.77
CA VAL A 10 4.37 -7.94 0.60
C VAL A 10 5.29 -6.78 1.02
N ILE A 11 5.79 -6.01 0.06
CA ILE A 11 6.75 -4.93 0.28
C ILE A 11 6.14 -3.69 0.92
N LEU A 12 4.87 -3.47 0.65
CA LEU A 12 4.10 -2.36 1.19
C LEU A 12 4.14 -2.24 2.71
N MET A 13 4.39 -3.35 3.33
CA MET A 13 4.30 -3.54 4.75
C MET A 13 5.43 -2.94 5.56
N ILE A 14 6.60 -3.04 5.00
CA ILE A 14 7.80 -2.67 5.75
C ILE A 14 7.92 -1.16 5.85
N ILE A 15 7.42 -0.43 4.88
CA ILE A 15 7.63 1.02 4.83
C ILE A 15 6.77 1.76 5.83
N LEU A 16 5.50 1.47 5.89
CA LEU A 16 4.66 2.10 6.90
C LEU A 16 5.22 1.84 8.29
N VAL A 17 5.76 0.65 8.48
CA VAL A 17 6.40 0.25 9.72
C VAL A 17 7.71 0.96 9.96
N ILE A 18 8.57 1.06 8.93
CA ILE A 18 9.84 1.79 9.05
C ILE A 18 9.57 3.27 9.20
N ILE A 19 8.61 3.81 8.49
CA ILE A 19 8.19 5.20 8.67
C ILE A 19 7.77 5.43 10.12
N VAL A 20 6.82 4.69 10.65
CA VAL A 20 6.32 4.85 12.02
C VAL A 20 7.42 4.60 13.06
N SER A 21 8.40 3.78 12.76
CA SER A 21 9.41 3.34 13.72
C SER A 21 10.75 4.09 13.63
N CYS A 22 11.14 4.58 12.46
CA CYS A 22 12.36 5.39 12.29
C CYS A 22 12.31 6.73 13.05
N PHE A 23 11.12 7.21 13.39
CA PHE A 23 10.95 8.49 14.07
C PHE A 23 11.41 8.53 15.52
N LEU A 24 11.57 7.39 16.16
CA LEU A 24 12.00 7.31 17.57
C LEU A 24 13.48 7.58 17.82
N ALA A 25 14.32 7.51 16.78
CA ALA A 25 15.77 7.51 16.94
C ALA A 25 16.48 8.83 16.64
N GLY A 26 15.77 9.89 16.58
CA GLY A 26 16.35 11.22 16.33
C GLY A 26 16.45 11.57 14.84
N TYR A 27 16.12 12.80 14.55
CA TYR A 27 15.99 13.35 13.20
C TYR A 27 17.21 13.16 12.28
N LEU A 28 18.41 13.32 12.81
CA LEU A 28 19.64 13.21 12.01
C LEU A 28 19.90 11.79 11.51
N TYR A 29 19.58 10.81 12.34
CA TYR A 29 19.71 9.41 11.96
C TYR A 29 18.63 9.01 10.94
N ILE A 30 17.41 9.47 11.14
CA ILE A 30 16.29 9.26 10.21
C ILE A 30 16.62 9.83 8.84
N LYS A 31 17.12 11.08 8.78
CA LYS A 31 17.50 11.71 7.52
C LYS A 31 18.54 10.87 6.76
N SER A 32 19.58 10.39 7.45
CA SER A 32 20.61 9.54 6.83
C SER A 32 20.07 8.20 6.31
N LYS A 33 18.96 7.71 6.89
CA LYS A 33 18.29 6.50 6.41
C LYS A 33 17.41 6.78 5.19
N PHE A 34 16.66 7.89 5.20
CA PHE A 34 15.87 8.32 4.04
C PHE A 34 16.72 8.68 2.82
N ASP A 35 17.93 9.17 3.03
CA ASP A 35 18.90 9.42 1.95
C ASP A 35 19.31 8.12 1.20
N LYS A 36 18.96 6.95 1.74
CA LYS A 36 19.11 5.65 1.05
C LYS A 36 17.99 5.32 0.07
N MET A 37 16.83 5.97 0.22
CA MET A 37 15.73 5.81 -0.74
C MET A 37 16.08 6.50 -2.05
N THR A 38 15.63 5.94 -3.16
CA THR A 38 15.71 6.60 -4.46
C THR A 38 14.70 7.74 -4.50
N GLN A 39 15.21 8.98 -4.58
CA GLN A 39 14.34 10.16 -4.74
C GLN A 39 13.99 10.36 -6.21
N LYS A 40 12.69 10.34 -6.52
CA LYS A 40 12.16 10.58 -7.87
C LYS A 40 10.99 11.56 -7.77
N PRO A 41 11.23 12.85 -8.03
CA PRO A 41 10.19 13.88 -7.95
C PRO A 41 9.10 13.66 -9.01
N LEU A 42 7.90 14.18 -8.71
CA LEU A 42 6.79 14.27 -9.64
C LEU A 42 6.63 15.73 -10.13
N ASP A 43 6.00 15.88 -11.29
CA ASP A 43 5.48 17.17 -11.72
C ASP A 43 4.16 17.45 -10.97
N GLU A 44 4.24 18.27 -9.93
CA GLU A 44 3.09 18.59 -9.09
C GLU A 44 2.00 19.37 -9.85
N SER A 45 2.34 20.04 -10.96
CA SER A 45 1.37 20.76 -11.79
C SER A 45 0.49 19.82 -12.63
N ASP A 46 0.88 18.56 -12.79
CA ASP A 46 0.18 17.56 -13.60
C ASP A 46 -0.26 16.32 -12.80
N LEU A 47 -0.77 16.53 -11.59
CA LEU A 47 -1.28 15.45 -10.73
C LEU A 47 -2.81 15.28 -10.78
N GLY A 48 -3.50 15.99 -11.66
CA GLY A 48 -4.96 15.85 -11.84
C GLY A 48 -5.78 16.26 -10.62
N ILE A 49 -5.25 17.16 -9.82
CA ILE A 49 -5.93 17.71 -8.64
C ILE A 49 -6.88 18.79 -9.12
N GLU A 50 -8.14 18.42 -9.32
CA GLU A 50 -9.22 19.38 -9.62
C GLU A 50 -9.88 19.82 -8.34
N VAL A 51 -9.59 21.04 -7.92
CA VAL A 51 -10.17 21.58 -6.71
C VAL A 51 -11.42 22.38 -7.04
N GLN A 52 -12.57 21.87 -6.68
CA GLN A 52 -13.80 22.66 -6.60
C GLN A 52 -13.78 23.46 -5.29
N GLU A 53 -13.74 24.77 -5.39
CA GLU A 53 -13.55 25.69 -4.26
C GLU A 53 -14.52 25.53 -3.06
N PRO A 54 -15.83 25.22 -3.23
CA PRO A 54 -16.74 25.07 -2.10
C PRO A 54 -16.47 23.84 -1.23
N GLU A 55 -16.10 22.72 -1.82
CA GLU A 55 -15.73 21.48 -1.10
C GLU A 55 -14.42 21.65 -0.32
N ARG A 56 -13.51 22.51 -0.78
CA ARG A 56 -12.26 22.81 -0.10
C ARG A 56 -12.43 23.60 1.20
N GLU A 57 -13.43 24.48 1.30
CA GLU A 57 -13.66 25.20 2.53
C GLU A 57 -14.14 24.30 3.67
N GLU A 58 -14.93 23.30 3.36
CA GLU A 58 -15.37 22.30 4.33
C GLU A 58 -14.22 21.37 4.74
N ILE A 59 -13.41 20.95 3.78
CA ILE A 59 -12.19 20.15 3.98
C ILE A 59 -11.12 20.94 4.77
N LYS A 60 -10.94 22.22 4.50
CA LYS A 60 -10.03 23.10 5.28
C LYS A 60 -10.47 23.26 6.73
N LYS A 61 -11.76 23.19 7.03
CA LYS A 61 -12.27 23.20 8.40
C LYS A 61 -11.97 21.89 9.16
N THR A 62 -11.68 20.79 8.47
CA THR A 62 -11.39 19.48 9.05
C THR A 62 -9.89 19.19 9.14
N ASN A 63 -9.06 20.07 9.69
CA ASN A 63 -7.65 19.80 10.06
C ASN A 63 -6.82 19.04 9.00
N VAL A 64 -7.00 19.34 7.70
CA VAL A 64 -6.26 18.70 6.59
C VAL A 64 -4.73 18.79 6.78
N ASP A 65 -4.27 19.84 7.45
CA ASP A 65 -2.85 20.04 7.79
C ASP A 65 -2.31 18.97 8.77
N ASN A 66 -3.18 18.21 9.42
CA ASN A 66 -2.82 17.12 10.33
C ASN A 66 -2.90 15.73 9.69
N LEU A 67 -3.03 15.66 8.36
CA LEU A 67 -3.07 14.41 7.61
C LEU A 67 -1.76 14.19 6.84
N ILE A 68 -1.15 13.00 7.00
CA ILE A 68 -0.13 12.53 6.07
C ILE A 68 -0.83 11.61 5.06
N LYS A 69 -0.77 11.96 3.79
CA LYS A 69 -1.45 11.24 2.70
C LYS A 69 -0.45 10.85 1.63
N PHE A 70 -0.36 9.58 1.32
CA PHE A 70 0.47 9.08 0.22
C PHE A 70 -0.09 7.79 -0.35
N VAL A 71 0.29 7.48 -1.58
CA VAL A 71 -0.05 6.21 -2.20
C VAL A 71 1.16 5.29 -2.23
N ILE A 72 0.93 4.04 -1.98
CA ILE A 72 1.93 3.00 -2.10
C ILE A 72 1.64 2.18 -3.35
N PHE A 73 2.65 2.08 -4.23
CA PHE A 73 2.64 1.21 -5.39
C PHE A 73 3.58 0.03 -5.17
N GLY A 74 3.07 -1.16 -5.45
CA GLY A 74 3.93 -2.32 -5.55
C GLY A 74 4.24 -2.62 -7.01
N SER A 75 5.50 -2.58 -7.42
CA SER A 75 5.90 -2.89 -8.79
C SER A 75 6.83 -4.10 -8.87
N ASP A 76 6.79 -4.84 -9.99
CA ASP A 76 7.75 -5.89 -10.28
C ASP A 76 8.90 -5.31 -11.11
N SER A 77 9.95 -4.82 -10.45
CA SER A 77 11.06 -4.10 -11.09
C SER A 77 12.07 -5.00 -11.82
N ARG A 78 11.84 -6.32 -11.88
CA ARG A 78 12.81 -7.26 -12.47
C ARG A 78 12.84 -7.31 -13.99
N ASP A 79 11.93 -6.64 -14.66
CA ASP A 79 11.82 -6.66 -16.12
C ASP A 79 12.03 -5.24 -16.70
N THR A 80 13.26 -4.75 -16.60
CA THR A 80 13.65 -3.42 -17.11
C THR A 80 13.71 -3.35 -18.64
N GLU A 81 13.60 -4.48 -19.33
CA GLU A 81 13.67 -4.54 -20.81
C GLU A 81 12.29 -4.46 -21.50
N ASN A 82 11.19 -4.60 -20.74
CA ASN A 82 9.83 -4.52 -21.30
C ASN A 82 9.11 -3.28 -20.77
N ALA A 83 8.95 -2.25 -21.58
CA ALA A 83 8.24 -1.01 -21.22
C ALA A 83 6.80 -1.25 -20.71
N TYR A 84 6.24 -2.44 -20.90
CA TYR A 84 4.90 -2.86 -20.42
C TYR A 84 4.94 -3.81 -19.22
N ALA A 85 6.12 -4.13 -18.70
CA ALA A 85 6.27 -5.13 -17.62
C ALA A 85 5.97 -4.56 -16.22
N GLY A 86 5.94 -3.25 -16.06
CA GLY A 86 5.78 -2.56 -14.78
C GLY A 86 4.33 -2.21 -14.44
N ARG A 87 3.39 -3.17 -14.37
CA ARG A 87 2.08 -2.87 -13.79
C ARG A 87 2.17 -2.84 -12.27
N SER A 88 1.59 -1.80 -11.65
CA SER A 88 1.32 -1.84 -10.23
C SER A 88 0.10 -2.74 -9.98
N ASP A 89 0.34 -3.94 -9.47
CA ASP A 89 -0.75 -4.82 -9.03
C ASP A 89 -1.25 -4.45 -7.63
N THR A 90 -0.62 -3.45 -6.99
CA THR A 90 -0.95 -2.94 -5.66
C THR A 90 -1.07 -1.45 -5.69
N ILE A 91 -2.21 -0.97 -5.25
CA ILE A 91 -2.49 0.44 -5.04
C ILE A 91 -3.11 0.55 -3.66
N ILE A 92 -2.37 1.11 -2.68
CA ILE A 92 -2.89 1.38 -1.33
C ILE A 92 -2.64 2.84 -1.01
N ILE A 93 -3.70 3.57 -0.74
CA ILE A 93 -3.63 4.92 -0.19
C ILE A 93 -3.51 4.78 1.33
N VAL A 94 -2.55 5.48 1.89
CA VAL A 94 -2.33 5.57 3.34
C VAL A 94 -2.67 6.97 3.79
N VAL A 95 -3.53 7.05 4.80
CA VAL A 95 -3.86 8.30 5.48
C VAL A 95 -3.58 8.14 6.96
N ILE A 96 -2.65 8.94 7.47
CA ILE A 96 -2.35 9.02 8.90
C ILE A 96 -2.99 10.30 9.41
N ASN A 97 -3.89 10.16 10.37
CA ASN A 97 -4.61 11.27 10.98
C ASN A 97 -4.13 11.48 12.42
N ASN A 98 -3.39 12.59 12.64
CA ASN A 98 -2.82 12.91 13.94
C ASN A 98 -3.88 13.36 14.95
N VAL A 99 -4.98 13.92 14.50
CA VAL A 99 -6.07 14.36 15.40
C VAL A 99 -6.84 13.15 15.95
N GLN A 100 -7.17 12.21 15.05
CA GLN A 100 -7.90 11.00 15.42
C GLN A 100 -6.99 9.87 15.90
N LYS A 101 -5.68 10.05 15.81
CA LYS A 101 -4.65 9.02 16.06
C LYS A 101 -4.99 7.70 15.37
N SER A 102 -5.26 7.79 14.07
CA SER A 102 -5.69 6.67 13.25
C SER A 102 -4.86 6.53 11.98
N ILE A 103 -4.84 5.30 11.45
CA ILE A 103 -4.23 4.97 10.17
C ILE A 103 -5.30 4.33 9.30
N ASN A 104 -5.58 4.94 8.14
CA ASN A 104 -6.49 4.36 7.16
C ASN A 104 -5.71 3.77 6.00
N LEU A 105 -5.92 2.48 5.74
CA LEU A 105 -5.35 1.73 4.63
C LEU A 105 -6.45 1.48 3.60
N ILE A 106 -6.43 2.22 2.48
CA ILE A 106 -7.45 2.19 1.46
C ILE A 106 -6.88 1.51 0.22
N SER A 107 -7.28 0.27 -0.04
CA SER A 107 -6.87 -0.46 -1.26
C SER A 107 -7.77 -0.11 -2.43
N ILE A 108 -7.17 0.18 -3.60
CA ILE A 108 -7.91 0.28 -4.86
C ILE A 108 -7.68 -1.02 -5.66
N PRO A 109 -8.75 -1.75 -6.03
CA PRO A 109 -8.62 -2.94 -6.87
C PRO A 109 -7.96 -2.60 -8.20
N ARG A 110 -6.98 -3.39 -8.63
CA ARG A 110 -6.21 -3.11 -9.85
C ARG A 110 -7.04 -3.10 -11.14
N ASP A 111 -8.13 -3.88 -11.14
CA ASP A 111 -9.02 -4.03 -12.30
C ASP A 111 -10.17 -3.00 -12.31
N THR A 112 -10.14 -2.01 -11.39
CA THR A 112 -11.10 -0.91 -11.31
C THR A 112 -11.18 -0.17 -12.64
N TYR A 113 -12.40 -0.05 -13.19
CA TYR A 113 -12.66 0.57 -14.48
C TYR A 113 -12.78 2.08 -14.34
N VAL A 114 -11.78 2.81 -14.81
CA VAL A 114 -11.65 4.26 -14.66
C VAL A 114 -11.12 4.91 -15.93
N ASN A 115 -11.28 6.22 -16.04
CA ASN A 115 -10.64 6.99 -17.10
C ASN A 115 -9.17 7.24 -16.76
N VAL A 116 -8.26 6.69 -17.56
CA VAL A 116 -6.82 6.99 -17.49
C VAL A 116 -6.54 8.18 -18.42
N PRO A 117 -6.11 9.35 -17.89
CA PRO A 117 -5.87 10.54 -18.69
C PRO A 117 -4.95 10.28 -19.88
N GLY A 118 -5.42 10.62 -21.08
CA GLY A 118 -4.71 10.37 -22.35
C GLY A 118 -4.91 8.98 -22.96
N TYR A 119 -5.53 8.03 -22.24
CA TYR A 119 -5.69 6.63 -22.68
C TYR A 119 -7.15 6.14 -22.64
N GLY A 120 -8.08 6.92 -22.05
CA GLY A 120 -9.50 6.57 -21.98
C GLY A 120 -9.83 5.56 -20.88
N MET A 121 -11.02 4.96 -20.99
CA MET A 121 -11.55 4.03 -20.01
C MET A 121 -10.84 2.69 -20.05
N THR A 122 -10.19 2.31 -18.94
CA THR A 122 -9.47 1.04 -18.80
C THR A 122 -9.24 0.68 -17.32
N LYS A 123 -8.42 -0.35 -17.03
CA LYS A 123 -8.06 -0.73 -15.66
C LYS A 123 -7.13 0.30 -15.05
N ILE A 124 -7.37 0.64 -13.79
CA ILE A 124 -6.55 1.64 -13.06
C ILE A 124 -5.06 1.28 -13.03
N ASN A 125 -4.71 -0.02 -12.95
CA ASN A 125 -3.31 -0.44 -12.94
C ASN A 125 -2.57 -0.26 -14.28
N HIS A 126 -3.29 -0.01 -15.38
CA HIS A 126 -2.69 0.33 -16.66
C HIS A 126 -2.03 1.72 -16.62
N ALA A 127 -2.54 2.64 -15.78
CA ALA A 127 -1.92 3.94 -15.60
C ALA A 127 -0.44 3.84 -15.19
N TYR A 128 -0.10 2.87 -14.32
CA TYR A 128 1.29 2.64 -13.92
C TYR A 128 2.15 2.12 -15.08
N ALA A 129 1.61 1.24 -15.92
CA ALA A 129 2.31 0.74 -17.09
C ALA A 129 2.55 1.82 -18.16
N TYR A 130 1.65 2.81 -18.26
CA TYR A 130 1.72 3.86 -19.27
C TYR A 130 2.53 5.08 -18.84
N GLY A 131 2.55 5.43 -17.56
CA GLY A 131 3.19 6.65 -17.07
C GLY A 131 3.68 6.56 -15.62
N GLN A 132 3.94 5.34 -15.11
CA GLN A 132 4.50 5.11 -13.78
C GLN A 132 3.69 5.82 -12.67
N GLU A 133 4.35 6.30 -11.64
CA GLU A 133 3.75 6.94 -10.48
C GLU A 133 2.97 8.22 -10.86
N GLN A 134 3.52 9.02 -11.78
CA GLN A 134 2.91 10.29 -12.22
C GLN A 134 1.49 10.09 -12.76
N LEU A 135 1.34 9.24 -13.76
CA LEU A 135 0.04 8.99 -14.37
C LEU A 135 -0.91 8.22 -13.44
N SER A 136 -0.36 7.34 -12.60
CA SER A 136 -1.16 6.62 -11.61
C SER A 136 -1.80 7.55 -10.60
N ILE A 137 -1.03 8.49 -10.04
CA ILE A 137 -1.55 9.50 -9.09
C ILE A 137 -2.55 10.42 -9.79
N LYS A 138 -2.21 10.91 -10.99
CA LYS A 138 -3.12 11.70 -11.80
C LYS A 138 -4.46 10.98 -12.03
N THR A 139 -4.41 9.70 -12.35
CA THR A 139 -5.61 8.87 -12.57
C THR A 139 -6.43 8.74 -11.29
N ILE A 140 -5.79 8.49 -10.15
CA ILE A 140 -6.47 8.38 -8.86
C ILE A 140 -7.12 9.70 -8.50
N ASN A 141 -6.39 10.81 -8.52
CA ASN A 141 -6.88 12.13 -8.16
C ASN A 141 -8.06 12.56 -9.06
N SER A 142 -7.90 12.47 -10.39
CA SER A 142 -8.93 12.91 -11.34
C SER A 142 -10.22 12.10 -11.27
N ASN A 143 -10.17 10.79 -10.99
CA ASN A 143 -11.38 9.98 -10.92
C ASN A 143 -12.09 10.11 -9.57
N PHE A 144 -11.34 10.18 -8.47
CA PHE A 144 -11.92 10.15 -7.13
C PHE A 144 -11.97 11.52 -6.43
N GLY A 145 -11.44 12.57 -7.05
CA GLY A 145 -11.41 13.92 -6.47
C GLY A 145 -10.45 14.05 -5.30
N LEU A 146 -9.31 13.33 -5.34
CA LEU A 146 -8.31 13.35 -4.28
C LEU A 146 -7.20 14.37 -4.56
N ASP A 147 -6.37 14.65 -3.54
CA ASP A 147 -5.26 15.60 -3.58
C ASP A 147 -3.91 14.95 -3.23
N ILE A 148 -3.70 13.71 -3.66
CA ILE A 148 -2.47 12.96 -3.39
C ILE A 148 -1.32 13.58 -4.18
N THR A 149 -0.24 13.93 -3.47
CA THR A 149 1.00 14.44 -4.06
C THR A 149 2.21 13.57 -3.74
N GLN A 150 2.07 12.65 -2.79
CA GLN A 150 3.18 11.84 -2.27
C GLN A 150 2.98 10.37 -2.61
N TYR A 151 4.09 9.67 -2.85
CA TYR A 151 4.05 8.23 -3.11
C TYR A 151 5.26 7.50 -2.56
N MET A 152 5.12 6.19 -2.53
CA MET A 152 6.21 5.22 -2.36
C MET A 152 6.01 4.07 -3.33
N THR A 153 7.06 3.71 -4.05
CA THR A 153 7.10 2.50 -4.87
C THR A 153 8.11 1.52 -4.30
N ILE A 154 7.76 0.24 -4.29
CA ILE A 154 8.51 -0.79 -3.60
C ILE A 154 8.71 -2.01 -4.45
N ASP A 155 9.94 -2.53 -4.36
CA ASP A 155 10.39 -3.75 -4.99
C ASP A 155 10.31 -4.96 -4.01
N PHE A 156 10.15 -6.15 -4.56
CA PHE A 156 9.91 -7.42 -3.84
C PHE A 156 11.03 -7.98 -3.02
N SER A 157 12.28 -7.71 -3.41
CA SER A 157 13.41 -8.45 -2.87
C SER A 157 13.67 -8.15 -1.39
N GLY A 158 13.38 -6.91 -1.00
CA GLY A 158 13.52 -6.49 0.39
C GLY A 158 12.48 -7.04 1.36
N LEU A 159 11.33 -7.48 0.85
CA LEU A 159 10.22 -7.91 1.71
C LEU A 159 10.44 -9.23 2.41
N VAL A 160 10.78 -10.28 1.65
CA VAL A 160 10.98 -11.63 2.20
C VAL A 160 11.96 -11.52 3.37
N ASN A 161 13.10 -10.87 3.12
CA ASN A 161 14.13 -10.66 4.14
C ASN A 161 13.62 -9.88 5.37
N SER A 162 12.75 -8.92 5.14
CA SER A 162 12.25 -8.08 6.23
C SER A 162 11.21 -8.78 7.09
N ILE A 163 10.34 -9.59 6.48
CA ILE A 163 9.42 -10.45 7.26
C ILE A 163 10.22 -11.43 8.09
N ASP A 164 11.24 -12.06 7.51
CA ASP A 164 12.08 -13.02 8.24
C ASP A 164 12.81 -12.36 9.41
N ARG A 165 13.33 -11.16 9.21
CA ARG A 165 14.03 -10.38 10.27
C ARG A 165 13.13 -9.93 11.41
N VAL A 166 11.86 -9.60 11.15
CA VAL A 166 10.91 -9.29 12.25
C VAL A 166 10.42 -10.54 12.97
N GLY A 167 10.80 -11.73 12.48
CA GLY A 167 10.39 -13.01 13.04
C GLY A 167 9.07 -13.53 12.46
N GLY A 168 8.78 -13.16 11.21
CA GLY A 168 7.57 -13.58 10.49
C GLY A 168 6.35 -12.70 10.75
N VAL A 169 5.24 -13.01 10.09
CA VAL A 169 3.94 -12.33 10.24
C VAL A 169 2.85 -13.31 10.63
N GLU A 170 2.00 -12.93 11.59
CA GLU A 170 0.90 -13.76 12.08
C GLU A 170 -0.36 -13.49 11.26
N VAL A 171 -0.89 -14.53 10.62
CA VAL A 171 -2.16 -14.47 9.87
C VAL A 171 -2.98 -15.71 10.15
N THR A 172 -4.30 -15.58 10.09
CA THR A 172 -5.22 -16.73 10.19
C THR A 172 -5.41 -17.30 8.80
N LEU A 173 -5.12 -18.59 8.63
CA LEU A 173 -5.25 -19.32 7.38
C LEU A 173 -6.35 -20.38 7.48
N ASP A 174 -7.10 -20.55 6.42
CA ASP A 174 -7.92 -21.74 6.22
C ASP A 174 -7.09 -22.91 5.62
N GLN A 175 -7.70 -24.09 5.50
CA GLN A 175 -7.01 -25.27 5.02
C GLN A 175 -6.62 -25.17 3.54
N ASP A 176 -7.44 -24.49 2.72
CA ASP A 176 -7.16 -24.32 1.28
C ASP A 176 -5.99 -23.37 1.08
N GLU A 177 -5.86 -22.35 1.90
CA GLU A 177 -4.73 -21.42 1.91
C GLU A 177 -3.42 -22.14 2.34
N VAL A 178 -3.48 -22.98 3.37
CA VAL A 178 -2.36 -23.83 3.78
C VAL A 178 -1.94 -24.75 2.64
N ASN A 179 -2.90 -25.43 2.00
CA ASN A 179 -2.63 -26.32 0.86
C ASN A 179 -1.99 -25.55 -0.31
N PHE A 180 -2.50 -24.36 -0.60
CA PHE A 180 -1.95 -23.48 -1.64
C PHE A 180 -0.50 -23.08 -1.39
N ILE A 181 -0.19 -22.67 -0.13
CA ILE A 181 1.16 -22.30 0.26
C ILE A 181 2.08 -23.53 0.19
N ASN A 182 1.67 -24.65 0.78
CA ASN A 182 2.46 -25.87 0.86
C ASN A 182 2.79 -26.51 -0.50
N ALA A 183 1.97 -26.23 -1.51
CA ALA A 183 2.25 -26.66 -2.88
C ALA A 183 3.32 -25.81 -3.59
N ARG A 184 3.76 -24.67 -2.98
CA ARG A 184 4.64 -23.67 -3.61
C ARG A 184 5.88 -23.31 -2.83
N VAL A 185 6.02 -23.86 -1.63
CA VAL A 185 7.20 -23.70 -0.78
C VAL A 185 7.98 -25.01 -0.72
N SER A 186 9.23 -24.93 -0.31
CA SER A 186 10.07 -26.12 -0.08
C SER A 186 9.59 -26.93 1.13
N ALA A 187 10.05 -28.16 1.26
CA ALA A 187 9.57 -29.10 2.27
C ALA A 187 9.76 -28.57 3.71
N GLU A 188 10.87 -27.89 3.96
CA GLU A 188 11.21 -27.28 5.25
C GLU A 188 10.32 -26.05 5.61
N ASN A 189 9.70 -25.46 4.61
CA ASN A 189 8.84 -24.28 4.77
C ASN A 189 7.34 -24.62 4.74
N LYS A 190 6.98 -25.89 4.92
CA LYS A 190 5.57 -26.29 4.95
C LYS A 190 4.89 -25.94 6.27
N ILE A 191 3.66 -25.50 6.18
CA ILE A 191 2.77 -25.18 7.30
C ILE A 191 2.07 -26.47 7.71
N ALA A 192 2.06 -26.76 9.02
CA ALA A 192 1.53 -28.00 9.55
C ALA A 192 -0.01 -28.05 9.58
N SER A 193 -0.67 -26.91 9.91
CA SER A 193 -2.12 -26.85 10.09
C SER A 193 -2.69 -25.45 9.84
N ALA A 194 -3.96 -25.39 9.53
CA ALA A 194 -4.73 -24.14 9.49
C ALA A 194 -4.89 -23.51 10.88
N GLY A 195 -5.32 -22.25 10.94
CA GLY A 195 -5.47 -21.44 12.13
C GLY A 195 -4.57 -20.22 12.12
N LEU A 196 -4.24 -19.69 13.29
CA LEU A 196 -3.28 -18.59 13.42
C LEU A 196 -1.85 -19.13 13.19
N VAL A 197 -1.21 -18.67 12.11
CA VAL A 197 0.12 -19.15 11.69
C VAL A 197 1.08 -17.97 11.59
N ASN A 198 2.31 -18.18 12.07
CA ASN A 198 3.40 -17.22 11.84
C ASN A 198 4.10 -17.58 10.53
N LEU A 199 3.88 -16.79 9.48
CA LEU A 199 4.47 -17.00 8.17
C LEU A 199 5.86 -16.38 8.09
N ASN A 200 6.83 -17.10 7.55
CA ASN A 200 8.09 -16.52 7.10
C ASN A 200 7.90 -15.71 5.81
N GLY A 201 8.94 -15.01 5.34
CA GLY A 201 8.86 -14.15 4.17
C GLY A 201 8.43 -14.89 2.91
N THR A 202 8.94 -16.12 2.68
CA THR A 202 8.58 -16.94 1.52
C THR A 202 7.10 -17.35 1.56
N GLN A 203 6.63 -17.83 2.71
CA GLN A 203 5.23 -18.22 2.92
C GLN A 203 4.29 -17.04 2.76
N ALA A 204 4.62 -15.89 3.37
CA ALA A 204 3.86 -14.66 3.27
C ALA A 204 3.79 -14.16 1.83
N LEU A 205 4.89 -14.23 1.08
CA LEU A 205 4.93 -13.90 -0.33
C LEU A 205 4.00 -14.80 -1.15
N VAL A 206 4.01 -16.11 -0.92
CA VAL A 206 3.11 -17.05 -1.60
C VAL A 206 1.66 -16.79 -1.23
N HIS A 207 1.37 -16.56 0.06
CA HIS A 207 0.02 -16.26 0.55
C HIS A 207 -0.55 -14.97 -0.07
N SER A 208 0.25 -13.91 -0.10
CA SER A 208 -0.17 -12.64 -0.70
C SER A 208 -0.51 -12.73 -2.19
N ARG A 209 -0.03 -13.77 -2.88
CA ARG A 209 -0.23 -14.03 -4.31
C ARG A 209 -1.38 -14.97 -4.61
N ASN A 210 -2.02 -15.51 -3.58
CA ASN A 210 -3.05 -16.51 -3.75
C ASN A 210 -4.28 -15.92 -4.47
N ARG A 211 -4.54 -16.42 -5.66
CA ARG A 211 -5.71 -16.10 -6.51
C ARG A 211 -6.64 -17.30 -6.69
N TYR A 212 -6.25 -18.47 -6.18
CA TYR A 212 -6.99 -19.73 -6.38
C TYR A 212 -7.97 -19.99 -5.24
N VAL A 213 -7.71 -19.40 -4.07
CA VAL A 213 -8.62 -19.45 -2.93
C VAL A 213 -9.25 -18.05 -2.80
N GLY A 214 -10.51 -17.92 -3.20
CA GLY A 214 -11.23 -16.66 -3.26
C GLY A 214 -10.98 -15.87 -4.56
N ASN A 215 -11.17 -14.58 -4.52
CA ASN A 215 -11.06 -13.66 -5.66
C ASN A 215 -9.98 -12.57 -5.44
N ASP A 216 -9.88 -11.60 -6.34
CA ASP A 216 -8.93 -10.48 -6.21
C ASP A 216 -9.18 -9.62 -4.94
N PHE A 217 -10.42 -9.55 -4.46
CA PHE A 217 -10.77 -8.86 -3.21
C PHE A 217 -10.21 -9.59 -1.99
N THR A 218 -10.31 -10.91 -1.98
CA THR A 218 -9.72 -11.75 -0.93
C THR A 218 -8.20 -11.62 -0.92
N ARG A 219 -7.59 -11.49 -2.09
CA ARG A 219 -6.15 -11.22 -2.21
C ARG A 219 -5.78 -9.90 -1.57
N ALA A 220 -6.48 -8.80 -1.88
CA ALA A 220 -6.25 -7.49 -1.29
C ALA A 220 -6.40 -7.51 0.23
N SER A 221 -7.37 -8.27 0.74
CA SER A 221 -7.58 -8.49 2.17
C SER A 221 -6.40 -9.21 2.84
N ARG A 222 -5.88 -10.28 2.22
CA ARG A 222 -4.68 -11.00 2.71
C ARG A 222 -3.48 -10.09 2.82
N GLN A 223 -3.31 -9.22 1.86
CA GLN A 223 -2.21 -8.29 1.81
C GLN A 223 -2.29 -7.27 2.94
N ARG A 224 -3.47 -6.71 3.21
CA ARG A 224 -3.68 -5.83 4.35
C ARG A 224 -3.47 -6.55 5.67
N ALA A 225 -3.92 -7.80 5.80
CA ALA A 225 -3.73 -8.60 7.02
C ALA A 225 -2.26 -8.83 7.35
N ILE A 226 -1.47 -9.19 6.33
CA ILE A 226 -0.03 -9.28 6.48
C ILE A 226 0.54 -7.91 6.90
N LEU A 227 0.15 -6.78 6.28
CA LEU A 227 0.60 -5.42 6.61
C LEU A 227 0.34 -5.09 8.08
N ILE A 228 -0.87 -5.28 8.51
CA ILE A 228 -1.26 -5.02 9.90
C ILE A 228 -0.46 -5.88 10.87
N SER A 229 -0.25 -7.16 10.56
CA SER A 229 0.55 -8.06 11.38
C SER A 229 2.00 -7.58 11.51
N LEU A 230 2.59 -7.14 10.41
CA LEU A 230 3.95 -6.62 10.39
C LEU A 230 4.05 -5.32 11.21
N LEU A 231 3.13 -4.37 11.01
CA LEU A 231 3.04 -3.15 11.81
C LEU A 231 3.01 -3.47 13.31
N ASN A 232 2.16 -4.42 13.70
CA ASN A 232 2.03 -4.84 15.09
C ASN A 232 3.33 -5.46 15.65
N LYS A 233 4.05 -6.25 14.83
CA LYS A 233 5.32 -6.85 15.27
C LYS A 233 6.43 -5.83 15.43
N ILE A 234 6.55 -4.90 14.50
CA ILE A 234 7.60 -3.87 14.58
C ILE A 234 7.32 -2.89 15.71
N ALA A 235 6.08 -2.54 15.95
CA ALA A 235 5.75 -1.67 17.09
C ALA A 235 6.12 -2.24 18.45
N LYS A 236 6.34 -3.55 18.54
CA LYS A 236 6.82 -4.23 19.75
C LYS A 236 8.35 -4.25 19.86
N LYS A 237 9.08 -3.93 18.78
CA LYS A 237 10.53 -3.95 18.76
C LYS A 237 11.12 -2.67 19.36
N ASP A 238 12.33 -2.78 19.88
CA ASP A 238 13.07 -1.60 20.32
C ASP A 238 13.59 -0.78 19.13
N VAL A 239 14.02 0.45 19.43
CA VAL A 239 14.47 1.40 18.40
C VAL A 239 15.67 0.88 17.62
N ASN A 240 16.63 0.22 18.28
CA ASN A 240 17.85 -0.27 17.63
C ASN A 240 17.54 -1.43 16.67
N GLU A 241 16.66 -2.34 17.06
CA GLU A 241 16.15 -3.41 16.19
C GLU A 241 15.49 -2.82 14.92
N ILE A 242 14.62 -1.81 15.11
CA ILE A 242 13.92 -1.14 14.02
C ILE A 242 14.91 -0.47 13.07
N LEU A 243 15.91 0.23 13.60
CA LEU A 243 16.92 0.90 12.82
C LEU A 243 17.79 -0.08 12.02
N SER A 244 18.11 -1.24 12.60
CA SER A 244 18.85 -2.29 11.88
C SER A 244 18.03 -2.87 10.72
N LEU A 245 16.72 -3.02 10.88
CA LEU A 245 15.81 -3.46 9.84
C LEU A 245 15.70 -2.45 8.69
N SER A 246 15.75 -1.16 9.02
CA SER A 246 15.53 -0.08 8.04
C SER A 246 16.58 -0.06 6.92
N ASP A 247 17.83 -0.41 7.20
CA ASP A 247 18.94 -0.25 6.26
C ASP A 247 18.80 -1.07 4.97
N GLU A 248 18.21 -2.24 5.05
CA GLU A 248 18.05 -3.13 3.88
C GLU A 248 16.73 -2.91 3.14
N VAL A 249 15.77 -2.32 3.82
CA VAL A 249 14.44 -2.09 3.24
C VAL A 249 14.42 -0.79 2.45
N LEU A 250 14.97 0.28 3.00
CA LEU A 250 14.90 1.61 2.41
C LEU A 250 15.57 1.71 1.04
N VAL A 251 16.62 0.92 0.78
CA VAL A 251 17.31 0.89 -0.52
C VAL A 251 16.42 0.39 -1.68
N ASN A 252 15.32 -0.30 -1.36
CA ASN A 252 14.38 -0.83 -2.35
C ASN A 252 13.14 0.07 -2.52
N ILE A 253 13.20 1.29 -1.99
CA ILE A 253 12.11 2.27 -2.04
C ILE A 253 12.44 3.40 -2.98
N THR A 254 11.49 3.72 -3.87
CA THR A 254 11.47 4.96 -4.62
C THR A 254 10.34 5.84 -4.11
N THR A 255 10.61 7.13 -3.86
CA THR A 255 9.65 8.07 -3.29
C THR A 255 9.91 9.50 -3.74
N ASN A 256 8.90 10.35 -3.63
CA ASN A 256 9.06 11.81 -3.69
C ASN A 256 8.77 12.47 -2.32
N MET A 257 8.62 11.68 -1.26
CA MET A 257 8.25 12.21 0.06
C MET A 257 9.39 13.01 0.67
N ASP A 258 9.11 14.28 1.00
CA ASP A 258 10.01 15.09 1.82
C ASP A 258 9.70 14.86 3.29
N ILE A 259 10.60 14.12 3.95
CA ILE A 259 10.47 13.80 5.37
C ILE A 259 10.52 15.05 6.26
N ASN A 260 11.21 16.11 5.83
CA ASN A 260 11.31 17.33 6.64
C ASN A 260 9.95 18.01 6.78
N LYS A 261 9.10 17.93 5.74
CA LYS A 261 7.73 18.46 5.74
C LYS A 261 6.85 17.80 6.80
N TYR A 262 7.07 16.52 7.07
CA TYR A 262 6.21 15.72 7.95
C TYR A 262 6.87 15.31 9.27
N LYS A 263 8.05 15.88 9.57
CA LYS A 263 8.89 15.49 10.71
C LYS A 263 8.14 15.47 12.04
N ASP A 264 7.46 16.57 12.36
CA ASP A 264 6.82 16.71 13.66
C ASP A 264 5.65 15.74 13.82
N MET A 265 4.86 15.57 12.75
CA MET A 265 3.77 14.58 12.72
C MET A 265 4.29 13.16 12.90
N PHE A 266 5.37 12.83 12.28
CA PHE A 266 5.97 11.50 12.42
C PHE A 266 6.55 11.26 13.82
N ILE A 267 7.13 12.27 14.45
CA ILE A 267 7.59 12.17 15.85
C ILE A 267 6.40 11.88 16.77
N GLU A 268 5.25 12.53 16.54
CA GLU A 268 4.02 12.27 17.29
C GLU A 268 3.52 10.84 17.09
N VAL A 269 3.41 10.39 15.84
CA VAL A 269 3.03 9.01 15.51
C VAL A 269 3.94 7.99 16.20
N ALA A 270 5.24 8.24 16.22
CA ALA A 270 6.21 7.36 16.87
C ALA A 270 6.01 7.33 18.40
N GLY A 271 5.75 8.47 19.02
CA GLY A 271 5.47 8.58 20.45
C GLY A 271 4.21 7.81 20.86
N ASP A 272 3.15 7.95 20.09
CA ASP A 272 1.82 7.40 20.37
C ASP A 272 1.52 6.12 19.57
N ARG A 273 2.55 5.44 19.02
CA ARG A 273 2.41 4.32 18.07
C ARG A 273 1.40 3.25 18.49
N GLN A 274 1.28 2.98 19.77
CA GLN A 274 0.32 1.98 20.28
C GLN A 274 -1.13 2.42 20.10
N GLU A 275 -1.41 3.71 20.16
CA GLU A 275 -2.74 4.26 19.94
C GLU A 275 -3.11 4.22 18.46
N TYR A 276 -2.20 4.63 17.58
CA TYR A 276 -2.41 4.52 16.13
C TYR A 276 -2.66 3.08 15.67
N LEU A 277 -1.94 2.11 16.26
CA LEU A 277 -2.11 0.69 15.92
C LEU A 277 -3.46 0.11 16.37
N LYS A 278 -4.06 0.64 17.41
CA LYS A 278 -5.43 0.25 17.83
C LYS A 278 -6.50 0.79 16.89
N ASN A 279 -6.20 1.88 16.17
CA ASN A 279 -7.10 2.61 15.31
C ASN A 279 -6.71 2.45 13.83
N ILE A 280 -6.36 1.24 13.39
CA ILE A 280 -6.11 0.94 11.97
C ILE A 280 -7.43 0.57 11.31
N ASN A 281 -7.86 1.36 10.33
CA ASN A 281 -8.95 1.03 9.43
C ASN A 281 -8.38 0.45 8.13
N SER A 282 -8.95 -0.65 7.68
CA SER A 282 -8.51 -1.37 6.48
C SER A 282 -9.70 -1.60 5.57
N VAL A 283 -9.79 -0.79 4.53
CA VAL A 283 -10.93 -0.78 3.60
C VAL A 283 -10.49 -0.95 2.16
N GLN A 284 -11.44 -1.29 1.33
CA GLN A 284 -11.28 -1.32 -0.12
C GLN A 284 -12.27 -0.36 -0.76
N ILE A 285 -11.78 0.53 -1.61
CA ILE A 285 -12.58 1.47 -2.39
C ILE A 285 -12.15 1.35 -3.87
N PRO A 286 -13.08 1.08 -4.80
CA PRO A 286 -14.50 0.80 -4.59
C PRO A 286 -14.78 -0.51 -3.84
N SER A 287 -15.85 -0.52 -3.03
CA SER A 287 -16.29 -1.69 -2.28
C SER A 287 -17.08 -2.67 -3.17
N THR A 288 -17.11 -3.95 -2.78
CA THR A 288 -17.96 -4.97 -3.42
C THR A 288 -19.46 -4.76 -3.19
N GLU A 289 -19.84 -3.91 -2.23
CA GLU A 289 -21.25 -3.61 -1.94
C GLU A 289 -21.92 -2.80 -3.06
N TYR A 290 -21.14 -2.03 -3.81
CA TYR A 290 -21.63 -1.20 -4.92
C TYR A 290 -20.79 -1.37 -6.18
N GLY A 291 -19.89 -2.36 -6.17
CA GLY A 291 -19.13 -2.79 -7.31
C GLY A 291 -19.78 -3.98 -8.02
N TYR A 292 -19.43 -4.17 -9.27
CA TYR A 292 -19.93 -5.26 -10.10
C TYR A 292 -18.89 -5.73 -11.11
N ASP A 293 -18.96 -7.01 -11.44
CA ASP A 293 -18.11 -7.60 -12.48
C ASP A 293 -18.62 -7.19 -13.87
N SER A 294 -17.71 -6.78 -14.74
CA SER A 294 -18.02 -6.36 -16.11
C SER A 294 -17.06 -7.01 -17.10
N MET A 295 -17.61 -7.51 -18.21
CA MET A 295 -16.83 -8.01 -19.33
C MET A 295 -17.03 -7.08 -20.53
N ILE A 296 -15.99 -6.40 -20.97
CA ILE A 296 -15.99 -5.50 -22.13
C ILE A 296 -15.01 -6.05 -23.15
N GLU A 297 -15.50 -6.42 -24.33
CA GLU A 297 -14.69 -7.03 -25.40
C GLU A 297 -13.85 -8.25 -24.94
N GLY A 298 -14.43 -9.07 -24.06
CA GLY A 298 -13.76 -10.26 -23.50
C GLY A 298 -12.71 -9.97 -22.42
N ILE A 299 -12.57 -8.72 -21.99
CA ILE A 299 -11.67 -8.31 -20.91
C ILE A 299 -12.48 -8.05 -19.64
N TYR A 300 -12.05 -8.62 -18.52
CA TYR A 300 -12.66 -8.38 -17.22
C TYR A 300 -12.30 -6.99 -16.67
N TYR A 301 -13.31 -6.30 -16.14
CA TYR A 301 -13.18 -5.04 -15.40
C TYR A 301 -14.04 -5.06 -14.15
N PHE A 302 -13.65 -4.30 -13.15
CA PHE A 302 -14.45 -4.04 -11.96
C PHE A 302 -15.12 -2.68 -12.08
N GLY A 303 -16.42 -2.69 -12.40
CA GLY A 303 -17.27 -1.51 -12.44
C GLY A 303 -17.80 -1.16 -11.05
N PHE A 304 -18.21 0.09 -10.83
CA PHE A 304 -18.70 0.55 -9.53
C PHE A 304 -19.51 1.85 -9.63
N ASP A 305 -20.24 2.17 -8.56
CA ASP A 305 -20.91 3.46 -8.40
C ASP A 305 -19.88 4.51 -7.93
N MET A 306 -19.62 5.52 -8.78
CA MET A 306 -18.64 6.56 -8.52
C MET A 306 -19.03 7.46 -7.34
N ASN A 307 -20.32 7.75 -7.14
CA ASN A 307 -20.77 8.61 -6.05
C ASN A 307 -20.54 7.93 -4.70
N ARG A 308 -20.90 6.65 -4.59
CA ARG A 308 -20.64 5.87 -3.38
C ARG A 308 -19.14 5.72 -3.10
N ALA A 309 -18.32 5.56 -4.14
CA ALA A 309 -16.86 5.53 -3.96
C ALA A 309 -16.32 6.87 -3.42
N LYS A 310 -16.82 8.00 -3.91
CA LYS A 310 -16.45 9.33 -3.40
C LYS A 310 -16.93 9.54 -1.96
N GLU A 311 -18.11 9.07 -1.58
CA GLU A 311 -18.59 9.09 -0.19
C GLU A 311 -17.66 8.29 0.74
N ASP A 312 -17.25 7.09 0.33
CA ASP A 312 -16.28 6.29 1.08
C ASP A 312 -14.92 6.99 1.19
N PHE A 313 -14.43 7.65 0.11
CA PHE A 313 -13.21 8.45 0.19
C PHE A 313 -13.36 9.64 1.13
N ASN A 314 -14.50 10.34 1.13
CA ASN A 314 -14.74 11.42 2.08
C ASN A 314 -14.58 10.92 3.52
N LYS A 315 -15.18 9.77 3.83
CA LYS A 315 -15.09 9.15 5.15
C LYS A 315 -13.68 8.71 5.54
N TYR A 316 -12.99 7.97 4.67
CA TYR A 316 -11.72 7.32 5.04
C TYR A 316 -10.48 8.12 4.66
N TYR A 317 -10.58 8.99 3.67
CA TYR A 317 -9.46 9.81 3.20
C TYR A 317 -9.45 11.20 3.83
N TYR A 318 -10.60 11.85 3.90
CA TYR A 318 -10.73 13.18 4.51
C TYR A 318 -11.21 13.14 5.97
N GLY A 319 -11.87 12.06 6.41
CA GLY A 319 -12.39 11.92 7.77
C GLY A 319 -13.69 12.70 8.03
N ILE A 320 -14.51 12.91 6.98
CA ILE A 320 -15.77 13.68 7.03
C ILE A 320 -16.97 12.83 6.63
#